data_7fe118dbc6268aeff589638d850ea2d9
#
_entry.id   7fe118dbc6268aeff589638d850ea2d9
#
_cell.length_a   1.000
_cell.length_b   1.000
_cell.length_c   1.000
_cell.angle_alpha   90.00
_cell.angle_beta   90.00
_cell.angle_gamma   90.00
#
_symmetry.space_group_name_H-M   'P 1'
#
loop_
_entity.id
_entity.type
_entity.pdbx_description
1 polymer ?
#
loop_
_entity_poly.entity_id
_entity_poly.type
_entity_poly.pdbx_seq_one_letter_code
_entity_poly.pdbx_strand_id
1 'polypeptide(L)'
;DSGTYEELLPITIPAGVKLHGAGIRTTNVKPQAGLSADGVTPNNETTMFYVNNACTVTGFSFSGMTGFTPSGSEPENLELATIKGVFFAFDPNGAITTKSPYIKDCSCFSEGGVGAFMDRQVHNTGNKSMVFHAFTNLNSNGVGFWVRYGAKSEIVSCFTYYCHVGYSTTTGGKIRALNGNNSYGTYGVVSDGYDPNENTVNGNVEGEMIEYADDGVHQAYFANGETITGGTSNAT
;
A
#
# COMPACT_ATOMS: atom_id res chain seq x y z
N ASP A 1 -2.00 -26.27 3.17
CA ASP A 1 -3.24 -26.89 3.66
C ASP A 1 -4.25 -25.82 4.07
N SER A 2 -5.51 -26.25 4.22
CA SER A 2 -6.57 -25.41 4.78
C SER A 2 -6.37 -25.21 6.29
N GLY A 3 -6.74 -24.06 6.82
CA GLY A 3 -6.67 -23.79 8.26
C GLY A 3 -6.32 -22.35 8.59
N THR A 4 -6.32 -22.04 9.87
CA THR A 4 -5.81 -20.78 10.40
C THR A 4 -4.46 -21.03 11.05
N TYR A 5 -3.47 -20.26 10.64
CA TYR A 5 -2.09 -20.34 11.11
C TYR A 5 -1.79 -19.09 11.93
N GLU A 6 -1.36 -19.31 13.17
CA GLU A 6 -0.93 -18.23 14.07
C GLU A 6 0.59 -18.19 14.07
N GLU A 7 1.16 -17.06 13.65
CA GLU A 7 2.58 -16.97 13.35
C GLU A 7 3.28 -15.90 14.17
N LEU A 8 4.54 -16.19 14.52
CA LEU A 8 5.45 -15.20 15.07
C LEU A 8 6.01 -14.34 13.93
N LEU A 9 5.77 -13.03 14.00
CA LEU A 9 6.12 -12.09 12.95
C LEU A 9 7.41 -11.31 13.26
N PRO A 10 8.09 -10.76 12.26
CA PRO A 10 7.79 -10.86 10.82
C PRO A 10 8.24 -12.19 10.18
N ILE A 11 7.57 -12.56 9.10
CA ILE A 11 7.99 -13.68 8.25
C ILE A 11 8.71 -13.12 7.02
N THR A 12 9.99 -13.49 6.85
CA THR A 12 10.72 -13.12 5.64
C THR A 12 10.58 -14.21 4.59
N ILE A 13 10.06 -13.85 3.41
CA ILE A 13 9.98 -14.78 2.27
C ILE A 13 11.23 -14.61 1.42
N PRO A 14 12.10 -15.64 1.37
CA PRO A 14 13.35 -15.53 0.64
C PRO A 14 13.15 -15.35 -0.87
N ALA A 15 14.20 -14.87 -1.55
CA ALA A 15 14.19 -14.71 -2.99
C ALA A 15 13.87 -16.02 -3.73
N GLY A 16 12.99 -15.94 -4.74
CA GLY A 16 12.59 -17.08 -5.56
C GLY A 16 11.62 -18.06 -4.88
N VAL A 17 11.27 -17.87 -3.62
CA VAL A 17 10.33 -18.75 -2.91
C VAL A 17 8.89 -18.46 -3.32
N LYS A 18 8.12 -19.51 -3.53
CA LYS A 18 6.68 -19.44 -3.73
C LYS A 18 5.95 -19.98 -2.49
N LEU A 19 5.20 -19.11 -1.84
CA LEU A 19 4.28 -19.45 -0.77
C LEU A 19 2.88 -19.64 -1.36
N HIS A 20 2.27 -20.80 -1.14
CA HIS A 20 0.97 -21.15 -1.70
C HIS A 20 0.00 -21.67 -0.64
N GLY A 21 -1.12 -20.97 -0.46
CA GLY A 21 -2.24 -21.40 0.36
C GLY A 21 -3.26 -22.20 -0.45
N ALA A 22 -4.14 -22.92 0.24
CA ALA A 22 -5.18 -23.74 -0.41
C ALA A 22 -6.34 -22.87 -0.98
N GLY A 23 -6.37 -21.59 -0.68
CA GLY A 23 -7.37 -20.64 -1.19
C GLY A 23 -7.67 -19.52 -0.19
N ILE A 24 -8.14 -18.40 -0.70
CA ILE A 24 -8.44 -17.19 0.10
C ILE A 24 -9.54 -17.37 1.16
N ARG A 25 -10.34 -18.43 1.05
CA ARG A 25 -11.41 -18.72 2.02
C ARG A 25 -11.06 -19.89 2.93
N THR A 26 -9.94 -20.55 2.69
CA THR A 26 -9.60 -21.80 3.36
C THR A 26 -8.28 -21.72 4.12
N THR A 27 -7.39 -20.79 3.76
CA THR A 27 -6.09 -20.63 4.43
C THR A 27 -5.98 -19.20 4.95
N ASN A 28 -5.99 -19.02 6.26
CA ASN A 28 -5.80 -17.73 6.91
C ASN A 28 -4.51 -17.71 7.71
N VAL A 29 -3.76 -16.61 7.62
CA VAL A 29 -2.59 -16.36 8.46
C VAL A 29 -2.86 -15.13 9.32
N LYS A 30 -2.58 -15.22 10.60
CA LYS A 30 -2.71 -14.13 11.56
C LYS A 30 -1.55 -14.13 12.55
N PRO A 31 -1.26 -12.97 13.20
CA PRO A 31 -0.26 -12.94 14.25
C PRO A 31 -0.69 -13.81 15.44
N GLN A 32 0.24 -14.57 16.01
CA GLN A 32 0.03 -15.16 17.33
C GLN A 32 -0.02 -14.06 18.40
N ALA A 33 -0.65 -14.34 19.53
CA ALA A 33 -0.72 -13.42 20.65
C ALA A 33 0.67 -13.16 21.25
N GLY A 34 0.89 -11.94 21.73
CA GLY A 34 2.12 -11.54 22.42
C GLY A 34 3.04 -10.63 21.59
N LEU A 35 4.33 -10.72 21.84
CA LEU A 35 5.34 -9.90 21.18
C LEU A 35 5.86 -10.57 19.89
N SER A 36 6.34 -9.74 18.98
CA SER A 36 6.98 -10.18 17.75
C SER A 36 8.39 -10.76 18.00
N ALA A 37 9.06 -11.19 16.94
CA ALA A 37 10.38 -11.78 17.03
C ALA A 37 11.46 -10.85 17.62
N ASP A 38 11.22 -9.54 17.66
CA ASP A 38 12.11 -8.56 18.30
C ASP A 38 12.01 -8.52 19.83
N GLY A 39 10.98 -9.19 20.40
CA GLY A 39 10.72 -9.24 21.84
C GLY A 39 10.20 -7.96 22.45
N VAL A 40 9.84 -6.95 21.66
CA VAL A 40 9.42 -5.61 22.12
C VAL A 40 8.10 -5.18 21.50
N THR A 41 7.98 -5.30 20.19
CA THR A 41 6.80 -4.83 19.43
C THR A 41 5.66 -5.84 19.57
N PRO A 42 4.40 -5.40 19.80
CA PRO A 42 3.26 -6.31 19.69
C PRO A 42 3.23 -7.01 18.33
N ASN A 43 3.01 -8.31 18.34
CA ASN A 43 3.14 -9.14 17.12
C ASN A 43 2.19 -8.69 16.01
N ASN A 44 1.02 -8.17 16.34
CA ASN A 44 0.04 -7.63 15.41
C ASN A 44 0.30 -6.18 14.96
N GLU A 45 1.31 -5.51 15.51
CA GLU A 45 1.71 -4.13 15.15
C GLU A 45 2.97 -4.08 14.28
N THR A 46 3.63 -5.21 14.06
CA THR A 46 4.83 -5.31 13.19
C THR A 46 4.46 -5.50 11.72
N THR A 47 5.39 -5.94 10.90
CA THR A 47 5.16 -6.35 9.51
C THR A 47 4.90 -7.85 9.43
N MET A 48 3.85 -8.27 8.73
CA MET A 48 3.56 -9.70 8.57
C MET A 48 4.56 -10.37 7.65
N PHE A 49 4.71 -9.85 6.43
CA PHE A 49 5.62 -10.42 5.43
C PHE A 49 6.62 -9.41 4.91
N TYR A 50 7.88 -9.74 5.03
CA TYR A 50 8.93 -9.12 4.23
C TYR A 50 9.15 -9.94 2.96
N VAL A 51 9.01 -9.29 1.80
CA VAL A 51 9.10 -9.95 0.49
C VAL A 51 10.38 -9.59 -0.23
N ASN A 52 10.94 -10.59 -0.91
CA ASN A 52 12.20 -10.52 -1.63
C ASN A 52 12.04 -10.71 -3.13
N ASN A 53 13.17 -10.59 -3.81
CA ASN A 53 13.30 -10.72 -5.26
C ASN A 53 12.68 -12.02 -5.78
N ALA A 54 11.79 -11.91 -6.77
CA ALA A 54 11.14 -13.05 -7.45
C ALA A 54 10.29 -13.97 -6.53
N CYS A 55 9.98 -13.58 -5.30
CA CYS A 55 9.08 -14.38 -4.49
C CYS A 55 7.62 -14.26 -4.98
N THR A 56 6.80 -15.23 -4.64
CA THR A 56 5.36 -15.22 -4.96
C THR A 56 4.56 -15.67 -3.75
N VAL A 57 3.47 -14.93 -3.46
CA VAL A 57 2.48 -15.31 -2.43
C VAL A 57 1.13 -15.44 -3.10
N THR A 58 0.43 -16.55 -2.89
CA THR A 58 -0.87 -16.77 -3.54
C THR A 58 -1.79 -17.66 -2.73
N GLY A 59 -3.10 -17.38 -2.79
CA GLY A 59 -4.14 -18.26 -2.24
C GLY A 59 -4.32 -18.17 -0.73
N PHE A 60 -4.13 -16.98 -0.13
CA PHE A 60 -4.30 -16.76 1.31
C PHE A 60 -5.28 -15.65 1.64
N SER A 61 -5.88 -15.74 2.82
CA SER A 61 -6.32 -14.58 3.58
C SER A 61 -5.31 -14.26 4.67
N PHE A 62 -5.23 -12.98 5.03
CA PHE A 62 -4.43 -12.48 6.13
C PHE A 62 -5.30 -11.65 7.05
N SER A 63 -5.09 -11.72 8.35
CA SER A 63 -5.93 -10.97 9.29
C SER A 63 -5.18 -10.55 10.55
N GLY A 64 -5.81 -9.66 11.33
CA GLY A 64 -5.39 -9.37 12.70
C GLY A 64 -4.24 -8.39 12.85
N MET A 65 -3.75 -7.75 11.79
CA MET A 65 -2.78 -6.66 11.90
C MET A 65 -3.50 -5.37 12.32
N THR A 66 -2.84 -4.52 13.10
CA THR A 66 -3.40 -3.28 13.64
C THR A 66 -2.31 -2.28 14.01
N GLY A 67 -2.71 -1.12 14.53
CA GLY A 67 -1.79 -0.14 15.10
C GLY A 67 -1.46 1.04 14.19
N PHE A 68 -1.87 1.04 12.92
CA PHE A 68 -1.83 2.24 12.10
C PHE A 68 -2.78 3.27 12.70
N THR A 69 -2.29 4.48 12.86
CA THR A 69 -3.09 5.62 13.30
C THR A 69 -2.74 6.81 12.41
N PRO A 70 -3.72 7.37 11.68
CA PRO A 70 -3.49 8.60 10.93
C PRO A 70 -3.16 9.73 11.91
N SER A 71 -2.22 10.58 11.56
CA SER A 71 -1.93 11.77 12.34
C SER A 71 -2.72 12.95 11.76
N GLY A 72 -3.61 13.49 12.56
CA GLY A 72 -4.52 14.56 12.12
C GLY A 72 -5.69 14.04 11.30
N SER A 73 -6.46 14.96 10.78
CA SER A 73 -7.69 14.68 10.00
C SER A 73 -7.46 14.67 8.50
N GLU A 74 -6.30 15.14 8.03
CA GLU A 74 -6.04 15.38 6.63
C GLU A 74 -5.10 14.32 6.04
N PRO A 75 -5.32 13.90 4.77
CA PRO A 75 -4.52 12.85 4.14
C PRO A 75 -3.05 13.23 3.94
N GLU A 76 -2.73 14.48 3.81
CA GLU A 76 -1.34 15.00 3.72
C GLU A 76 -0.51 14.75 4.97
N ASN A 77 -1.16 14.50 6.10
CA ASN A 77 -0.49 14.15 7.34
C ASN A 77 -0.10 12.67 7.43
N LEU A 78 -0.33 11.88 6.36
CA LEU A 78 -0.01 10.46 6.35
C LEU A 78 1.50 10.20 6.62
N GLU A 79 2.38 11.06 6.14
CA GLU A 79 3.83 10.96 6.40
C GLU A 79 4.20 11.03 7.88
N LEU A 80 3.38 11.66 8.69
CA LEU A 80 3.54 11.74 10.14
C LEU A 80 2.85 10.59 10.89
N ALA A 81 2.10 9.75 10.17
CA ALA A 81 1.39 8.63 10.77
C ALA A 81 2.37 7.57 11.30
N THR A 82 1.98 6.93 12.37
CA THR A 82 2.72 5.76 12.86
C THR A 82 2.43 4.57 11.94
N ILE A 83 3.46 4.06 11.28
CA ILE A 83 3.35 2.91 10.37
C ILE A 83 3.49 1.64 11.18
N LYS A 84 2.38 0.97 11.40
CA LYS A 84 2.29 -0.29 12.13
C LYS A 84 1.26 -1.21 11.45
N GLY A 85 1.31 -2.49 11.77
CA GLY A 85 0.31 -3.44 11.30
C GLY A 85 0.33 -3.66 9.79
N VAL A 86 1.51 -3.75 9.20
CA VAL A 86 1.71 -3.89 7.75
C VAL A 86 1.60 -5.36 7.33
N PHE A 87 0.80 -5.66 6.31
CA PHE A 87 0.73 -7.04 5.79
C PHE A 87 1.91 -7.36 4.88
N PHE A 88 2.29 -6.47 3.96
CA PHE A 88 3.41 -6.67 3.03
C PHE A 88 4.33 -5.47 2.97
N ALA A 89 5.63 -5.71 3.10
CA ALA A 89 6.67 -4.72 2.87
C ALA A 89 7.87 -5.36 2.17
N PHE A 90 8.74 -4.55 1.56
CA PHE A 90 10.04 -5.04 1.11
C PHE A 90 10.90 -5.45 2.30
N ASP A 91 11.68 -6.52 2.14
CA ASP A 91 12.65 -6.91 3.15
C ASP A 91 13.73 -5.83 3.31
N PRO A 92 13.86 -5.20 4.49
CA PRO A 92 14.86 -4.15 4.70
C PRO A 92 16.32 -4.64 4.54
N ASN A 93 16.55 -5.94 4.65
CA ASN A 93 17.85 -6.56 4.47
C ASN A 93 18.03 -7.19 3.08
N GLY A 94 17.04 -7.07 2.21
CA GLY A 94 17.05 -7.65 0.88
C GLY A 94 17.39 -6.64 -0.23
N ALA A 95 17.32 -7.11 -1.48
CA ALA A 95 17.39 -6.24 -2.66
C ALA A 95 16.54 -6.81 -3.79
N ILE A 96 15.73 -5.98 -4.44
CA ILE A 96 14.93 -6.37 -5.60
C ILE A 96 15.64 -5.95 -6.87
N THR A 97 16.43 -6.83 -7.44
CA THR A 97 17.33 -6.49 -8.56
C THR A 97 16.89 -7.07 -9.90
N THR A 98 16.24 -8.24 -9.91
CA THR A 98 15.92 -8.94 -11.16
C THR A 98 14.43 -9.06 -11.44
N LYS A 99 13.64 -9.50 -10.45
CA LYS A 99 12.20 -9.71 -10.60
C LYS A 99 11.44 -9.15 -9.41
N SER A 100 10.33 -8.48 -9.68
CA SER A 100 9.41 -8.00 -8.67
C SER A 100 8.84 -9.15 -7.84
N PRO A 101 8.65 -8.97 -6.53
CA PRO A 101 7.78 -9.86 -5.75
C PRO A 101 6.34 -9.77 -6.28
N TYR A 102 5.64 -10.89 -6.26
CA TYR A 102 4.30 -11.00 -6.83
C TYR A 102 3.32 -11.60 -5.84
N ILE A 103 2.37 -10.80 -5.41
CA ILE A 103 1.28 -11.19 -4.49
C ILE A 103 -0.01 -11.26 -5.31
N LYS A 104 -0.65 -12.42 -5.34
CA LYS A 104 -1.86 -12.60 -6.13
C LYS A 104 -2.89 -13.52 -5.48
N ASP A 105 -4.15 -13.33 -5.86
CA ASP A 105 -5.26 -14.15 -5.37
C ASP A 105 -5.25 -14.25 -3.83
N CYS A 106 -5.08 -13.10 -3.17
CA CYS A 106 -5.03 -13.00 -1.72
C CYS A 106 -5.98 -11.91 -1.22
N SER A 107 -6.24 -11.93 0.07
CA SER A 107 -6.96 -10.86 0.76
C SER A 107 -6.36 -10.53 2.11
N CYS A 108 -6.47 -9.30 2.57
CA CYS A 108 -6.22 -8.96 3.96
C CYS A 108 -7.45 -8.34 4.60
N PHE A 109 -7.57 -8.58 5.89
CA PHE A 109 -8.70 -8.15 6.71
C PHE A 109 -8.20 -7.65 8.07
N SER A 110 -8.42 -6.37 8.37
CA SER A 110 -7.99 -5.79 9.65
C SER A 110 -8.78 -4.54 10.03
N GLU A 111 -8.57 -4.11 11.26
CA GLU A 111 -8.91 -2.78 11.73
C GLU A 111 -7.61 -2.04 12.05
N GLY A 112 -7.36 -0.92 11.36
CA GLY A 112 -6.14 -0.14 11.52
C GLY A 112 -4.87 -0.85 11.02
N GLY A 113 -4.95 -1.66 9.96
CA GLY A 113 -3.80 -2.25 9.29
C GLY A 113 -3.41 -1.52 8.00
N VAL A 114 -2.23 -1.83 7.48
CA VAL A 114 -1.73 -1.37 6.19
C VAL A 114 -1.56 -2.57 5.27
N GLY A 115 -2.32 -2.63 4.18
CA GLY A 115 -2.28 -3.78 3.26
C GLY A 115 -0.90 -3.98 2.64
N ALA A 116 -0.29 -2.92 2.13
CA ALA A 116 1.08 -2.95 1.66
C ALA A 116 1.78 -1.60 1.87
N PHE A 117 3.02 -1.65 2.33
CA PHE A 117 3.87 -0.49 2.53
C PHE A 117 5.19 -0.66 1.78
N MET A 118 5.40 0.20 0.78
CA MET A 118 6.58 0.18 -0.05
C MET A 118 7.38 1.47 0.15
N ASP A 119 8.55 1.34 0.75
CA ASP A 119 9.45 2.44 1.08
C ASP A 119 10.84 2.19 0.50
N ARG A 120 11.30 3.07 -0.40
CA ARG A 120 12.62 2.94 -1.01
C ARG A 120 13.75 3.44 -0.12
N GLN A 121 13.50 4.23 0.92
CA GLN A 121 14.55 4.63 1.85
C GLN A 121 15.09 3.45 2.65
N VAL A 122 14.22 2.51 2.99
CA VAL A 122 14.59 1.32 3.75
C VAL A 122 15.00 0.15 2.87
N HIS A 123 14.77 0.25 1.55
CA HIS A 123 15.03 -0.85 0.63
C HIS A 123 15.40 -0.39 -0.78
N ASN A 124 16.52 -0.88 -1.30
CA ASN A 124 16.90 -0.61 -2.69
C ASN A 124 16.12 -1.51 -3.65
N THR A 125 15.05 -0.99 -4.22
CA THR A 125 14.24 -1.70 -5.21
C THR A 125 14.74 -1.50 -6.65
N GLY A 126 15.72 -0.62 -6.87
CA GLY A 126 16.09 -0.20 -8.22
C GLY A 126 14.87 0.35 -8.97
N ASN A 127 14.59 -0.21 -10.16
CA ASN A 127 13.40 0.10 -10.95
C ASN A 127 12.28 -0.95 -10.81
N LYS A 128 12.35 -1.83 -9.82
CA LYS A 128 11.35 -2.88 -9.62
C LYS A 128 10.22 -2.41 -8.72
N SER A 129 9.02 -2.85 -9.04
CA SER A 129 7.80 -2.63 -8.25
C SER A 129 7.49 -3.85 -7.40
N MET A 130 6.68 -3.68 -6.36
CA MET A 130 5.90 -4.79 -5.81
C MET A 130 4.62 -4.93 -6.63
N VAL A 131 4.29 -6.15 -7.04
CA VAL A 131 3.15 -6.41 -7.92
C VAL A 131 2.04 -7.10 -7.13
N PHE A 132 0.86 -6.51 -7.18
CA PHE A 132 -0.38 -7.08 -6.63
C PHE A 132 -1.37 -7.38 -7.74
N HIS A 133 -1.99 -8.55 -7.71
CA HIS A 133 -3.00 -8.95 -8.67
C HIS A 133 -4.13 -9.71 -7.99
N ALA A 134 -5.38 -9.31 -8.25
CA ALA A 134 -6.54 -9.88 -7.60
C ALA A 134 -6.39 -9.93 -6.06
N PHE A 135 -6.01 -8.78 -5.50
CA PHE A 135 -5.80 -8.62 -4.07
C PHE A 135 -6.89 -7.72 -3.48
N THR A 136 -7.50 -8.16 -2.39
CA THR A 136 -8.54 -7.39 -1.72
C THR A 136 -8.09 -6.93 -0.34
N ASN A 137 -8.10 -5.62 -0.12
CA ASN A 137 -7.85 -5.00 1.17
C ASN A 137 -9.19 -4.62 1.83
N LEU A 138 -9.46 -5.16 3.01
CA LEU A 138 -10.52 -4.74 3.91
C LEU A 138 -9.89 -4.23 5.21
N ASN A 139 -9.31 -3.04 5.17
CA ASN A 139 -8.58 -2.47 6.29
C ASN A 139 -9.33 -1.25 6.83
N SER A 140 -10.35 -1.51 7.66
CA SER A 140 -11.16 -0.44 8.27
C SER A 140 -10.26 0.54 9.02
N ASN A 141 -10.39 1.84 8.72
CA ASN A 141 -9.55 2.91 9.28
C ASN A 141 -8.03 2.79 9.00
N GLY A 142 -7.62 1.85 8.17
CA GLY A 142 -6.23 1.64 7.77
C GLY A 142 -5.93 2.18 6.37
N VAL A 143 -4.86 1.68 5.76
CA VAL A 143 -4.44 2.03 4.40
C VAL A 143 -4.42 0.77 3.52
N GLY A 144 -4.91 0.89 2.30
CA GLY A 144 -4.84 -0.22 1.35
C GLY A 144 -3.41 -0.43 0.83
N PHE A 145 -2.92 0.52 0.06
CA PHE A 145 -1.56 0.51 -0.49
C PHE A 145 -0.89 1.86 -0.25
N TRP A 146 0.30 1.84 0.32
CA TRP A 146 1.08 3.04 0.56
C TRP A 146 2.49 2.90 -0.03
N VAL A 147 2.83 3.83 -0.92
CA VAL A 147 4.10 3.84 -1.66
C VAL A 147 4.78 5.18 -1.48
N ARG A 148 6.05 5.20 -1.06
CA ARG A 148 6.77 6.44 -0.83
C ARG A 148 8.26 6.36 -1.22
N TYR A 149 8.93 7.52 -1.21
CA TYR A 149 10.36 7.70 -1.50
C TYR A 149 10.81 7.06 -2.81
N GLY A 150 10.03 7.31 -3.88
CA GLY A 150 10.34 6.79 -5.21
C GLY A 150 10.16 5.28 -5.38
N ALA A 151 9.59 4.57 -4.40
CA ALA A 151 9.17 3.19 -4.57
C ALA A 151 8.06 3.08 -5.62
N LYS A 152 7.83 1.86 -6.11
CA LYS A 152 6.83 1.59 -7.16
C LYS A 152 5.95 0.41 -6.79
N SER A 153 4.67 0.49 -7.17
CA SER A 153 3.75 -0.63 -7.12
C SER A 153 2.93 -0.74 -8.41
N GLU A 154 2.73 -1.97 -8.87
CA GLU A 154 1.78 -2.32 -9.91
C GLU A 154 0.60 -3.04 -9.25
N ILE A 155 -0.60 -2.49 -9.41
CA ILE A 155 -1.82 -2.95 -8.76
C ILE A 155 -2.84 -3.29 -9.86
N VAL A 156 -3.14 -4.57 -10.04
CA VAL A 156 -4.02 -5.05 -11.11
C VAL A 156 -5.21 -5.79 -10.52
N SER A 157 -6.42 -5.37 -10.85
CA SER A 157 -7.67 -5.96 -10.35
C SER A 157 -7.69 -6.08 -8.83
N CYS A 158 -7.24 -5.03 -8.13
CA CYS A 158 -7.21 -4.98 -6.69
C CYS A 158 -8.33 -4.08 -6.15
N PHE A 159 -8.79 -4.40 -4.96
CA PHE A 159 -9.91 -3.71 -4.32
C PHE A 159 -9.51 -3.25 -2.92
N THR A 160 -9.94 -2.04 -2.55
CA THR A 160 -9.81 -1.53 -1.18
C THR A 160 -11.17 -1.13 -0.65
N TYR A 161 -11.49 -1.60 0.54
CA TYR A 161 -12.77 -1.33 1.19
C TYR A 161 -12.57 -0.81 2.61
N TYR A 162 -13.35 0.19 2.97
CA TYR A 162 -13.41 0.79 4.31
C TYR A 162 -12.08 1.42 4.79
N CYS A 163 -11.08 1.53 3.92
CA CYS A 163 -9.81 2.13 4.27
C CYS A 163 -9.94 3.62 4.59
N HIS A 164 -9.13 4.14 5.51
CA HIS A 164 -8.96 5.58 5.63
C HIS A 164 -8.40 6.15 4.31
N VAL A 165 -7.37 5.51 3.74
CA VAL A 165 -6.88 5.80 2.39
C VAL A 165 -6.76 4.50 1.60
N GLY A 166 -7.41 4.43 0.44
CA GLY A 166 -7.32 3.25 -0.44
C GLY A 166 -5.94 3.11 -1.07
N TYR A 167 -5.52 4.09 -1.87
CA TYR A 167 -4.20 4.16 -2.50
C TYR A 167 -3.50 5.46 -2.10
N SER A 168 -2.30 5.35 -1.56
CA SER A 168 -1.50 6.50 -1.16
C SER A 168 -0.13 6.50 -1.82
N THR A 169 0.25 7.65 -2.41
CA THR A 169 1.62 7.92 -2.85
C THR A 169 2.12 9.18 -2.18
N THR A 170 3.25 9.09 -1.51
CA THR A 170 3.89 10.23 -0.88
C THR A 170 5.36 10.28 -1.26
N THR A 171 5.97 11.45 -1.21
CA THR A 171 7.42 11.66 -1.40
C THR A 171 7.96 10.97 -2.66
N GLY A 172 7.30 11.20 -3.82
CA GLY A 172 7.71 10.63 -5.12
C GLY A 172 7.40 9.15 -5.32
N GLY A 173 6.61 8.52 -4.44
CA GLY A 173 6.12 7.17 -4.63
C GLY A 173 5.23 7.05 -5.88
N LYS A 174 5.21 5.89 -6.53
CA LYS A 174 4.47 5.69 -7.79
C LYS A 174 3.59 4.44 -7.73
N ILE A 175 2.30 4.63 -7.96
CA ILE A 175 1.33 3.53 -8.14
C ILE A 175 0.82 3.56 -9.58
N ARG A 176 0.84 2.40 -10.21
CA ARG A 176 0.08 2.14 -11.43
C ARG A 176 -1.03 1.16 -11.09
N ALA A 177 -2.27 1.66 -11.08
CA ALA A 177 -3.45 0.87 -10.78
C ALA A 177 -4.26 0.62 -12.06
N LEU A 178 -4.67 -0.62 -12.26
CA LEU A 178 -5.45 -1.06 -13.42
C LEU A 178 -6.63 -1.91 -12.94
N ASN A 179 -7.82 -1.59 -13.42
CA ASN A 179 -9.03 -2.41 -13.23
C ASN A 179 -9.31 -2.73 -11.74
N GLY A 180 -9.11 -1.75 -10.86
CA GLY A 180 -9.38 -1.85 -9.43
C GLY A 180 -10.54 -0.97 -8.99
N ASN A 181 -10.86 -1.02 -7.70
CA ASN A 181 -11.89 -0.19 -7.09
C ASN A 181 -11.53 0.17 -5.65
N ASN A 182 -11.86 1.41 -5.25
CA ASN A 182 -11.86 1.87 -3.86
C ASN A 182 -13.30 2.17 -3.47
N SER A 183 -13.77 1.66 -2.34
CA SER A 183 -15.16 1.87 -1.90
C SER A 183 -15.28 1.96 -0.39
N TYR A 184 -16.24 2.76 0.04
CA TYR A 184 -16.64 2.89 1.45
C TYR A 184 -15.53 3.33 2.40
N GLY A 185 -14.48 3.96 1.89
CA GLY A 185 -13.40 4.55 2.68
C GLY A 185 -13.54 6.07 2.80
N THR A 186 -12.58 6.70 3.49
CA THR A 186 -12.56 8.17 3.61
C THR A 186 -11.98 8.78 2.33
N TYR A 187 -10.85 8.28 1.87
CA TYR A 187 -10.19 8.75 0.65
C TYR A 187 -9.89 7.57 -0.28
N GLY A 188 -10.32 7.66 -1.54
CA GLY A 188 -10.02 6.64 -2.55
C GLY A 188 -8.54 6.64 -2.94
N VAL A 189 -8.02 7.82 -3.28
CA VAL A 189 -6.63 8.03 -3.69
C VAL A 189 -6.11 9.31 -3.06
N VAL A 190 -4.91 9.24 -2.51
CA VAL A 190 -4.15 10.40 -2.04
C VAL A 190 -2.79 10.39 -2.71
N SER A 191 -2.41 11.50 -3.31
CA SER A 191 -1.07 11.70 -3.87
C SER A 191 -0.51 13.00 -3.31
N ASP A 192 0.57 12.91 -2.56
CA ASP A 192 1.21 14.03 -1.90
C ASP A 192 2.73 13.97 -2.06
N GLY A 193 3.34 15.15 -2.31
CA GLY A 193 4.77 15.26 -2.52
C GLY A 193 5.26 14.79 -3.90
N TYR A 194 6.44 15.21 -4.25
CA TYR A 194 7.12 14.87 -5.49
C TYR A 194 8.54 14.33 -5.21
N ASP A 195 9.10 13.59 -6.14
CA ASP A 195 10.52 13.21 -6.10
C ASP A 195 11.36 14.38 -6.61
N PRO A 196 12.16 15.04 -5.77
CA PRO A 196 12.98 16.18 -6.18
C PRO A 196 14.05 15.81 -7.22
N ASN A 197 14.33 14.52 -7.40
CA ASN A 197 15.27 14.03 -8.42
C ASN A 197 14.57 13.63 -9.73
N GLU A 198 13.26 13.75 -9.81
CA GLU A 198 12.52 13.48 -11.03
C GLU A 198 12.53 14.71 -11.92
N ASN A 199 12.90 14.53 -13.17
CA ASN A 199 12.77 15.60 -14.16
C ASN A 199 11.28 15.93 -14.33
N THR A 200 10.97 17.21 -14.24
CA THR A 200 9.62 17.69 -14.57
C THR A 200 9.32 17.35 -16.02
N VAL A 201 8.35 16.48 -16.24
CA VAL A 201 7.78 16.23 -17.57
C VAL A 201 6.46 16.98 -17.64
N ASN A 202 6.23 17.70 -18.71
CA ASN A 202 4.91 18.24 -19.00
C ASN A 202 3.95 17.05 -19.15
N GLY A 203 2.96 16.98 -18.30
CA GLY A 203 1.92 15.97 -18.34
C GLY A 203 0.59 16.58 -18.72
N ASN A 204 -0.21 15.86 -19.50
CA ASN A 204 -1.62 16.18 -19.66
C ASN A 204 -2.40 15.40 -18.60
N VAL A 205 -3.29 16.07 -17.89
CA VAL A 205 -4.31 15.41 -17.10
C VAL A 205 -5.51 15.20 -18.02
N GLU A 206 -5.72 13.97 -18.44
CA GLU A 206 -6.89 13.58 -19.22
C GLU A 206 -7.81 12.74 -18.33
N GLY A 207 -9.06 13.16 -18.19
CA GLY A 207 -10.06 12.43 -17.44
C GLY A 207 -11.30 13.26 -17.14
N GLU A 208 -12.38 12.58 -16.85
CA GLU A 208 -13.53 13.21 -16.22
C GLU A 208 -13.20 13.44 -14.74
N MET A 209 -13.26 14.69 -14.30
CA MET A 209 -13.20 14.99 -12.88
C MET A 209 -14.50 14.48 -12.23
N ILE A 210 -14.36 13.53 -11.34
CA ILE A 210 -15.45 13.16 -10.46
C ILE A 210 -15.64 14.32 -9.48
N GLU A 211 -16.85 14.84 -9.46
CA GLU A 211 -17.29 15.91 -8.60
C GLU A 211 -16.88 15.62 -7.15
N TYR A 212 -16.05 16.48 -6.57
CA TYR A 212 -15.83 16.48 -5.13
C TYR A 212 -17.11 16.94 -4.45
N ALA A 213 -17.43 16.35 -3.33
CA ALA A 213 -18.58 16.76 -2.55
C ALA A 213 -18.55 18.27 -2.33
N ASP A 214 -19.56 18.94 -2.84
CA ASP A 214 -19.73 20.38 -2.71
C ASP A 214 -19.93 20.71 -1.21
N ASP A 215 -18.89 21.28 -0.60
CA ASP A 215 -18.97 21.83 0.75
C ASP A 215 -19.52 23.27 0.74
N GLY A 216 -19.95 23.74 -0.43
CA GLY A 216 -20.46 25.09 -0.66
C GLY A 216 -19.39 26.19 -0.64
N VAL A 217 -18.12 25.86 -0.48
CA VAL A 217 -17.02 26.83 -0.35
C VAL A 217 -15.94 26.63 -1.42
N HIS A 218 -15.70 25.39 -1.87
CA HIS A 218 -14.66 25.07 -2.82
C HIS A 218 -15.19 24.29 -4.02
N GLN A 219 -15.52 25.02 -5.09
CA GLN A 219 -15.73 24.42 -6.41
C GLN A 219 -14.41 24.50 -7.19
N ALA A 220 -13.67 23.42 -7.25
CA ALA A 220 -12.50 23.34 -8.11
C ALA A 220 -12.90 22.65 -9.43
N TYR A 221 -13.34 23.43 -10.39
CA TYR A 221 -13.51 22.97 -11.76
C TYR A 221 -12.27 23.38 -12.57
N PHE A 222 -11.64 22.43 -13.22
CA PHE A 222 -10.66 22.74 -14.26
C PHE A 222 -11.42 22.84 -15.60
N ALA A 223 -11.28 23.95 -16.29
CA ALA A 223 -11.80 24.08 -17.64
C ALA A 223 -10.92 23.35 -18.64
N ASN A 224 -11.50 22.82 -19.71
CA ASN A 224 -10.73 22.21 -20.78
C ASN A 224 -9.71 23.20 -21.35
N GLY A 225 -8.41 22.86 -21.29
CA GLY A 225 -7.31 23.73 -21.71
C GLY A 225 -6.83 24.70 -20.63
N GLU A 226 -7.27 24.59 -19.39
CA GLU A 226 -6.78 25.37 -18.28
C GLU A 226 -5.34 24.95 -17.91
N THR A 227 -4.49 25.93 -17.65
CA THR A 227 -3.14 25.69 -17.19
C THR A 227 -3.13 25.62 -15.66
N ILE A 228 -2.72 24.47 -15.13
CA ILE A 228 -2.57 24.28 -13.70
C ILE A 228 -1.13 24.58 -13.32
N THR A 229 -0.90 25.51 -12.41
CA THR A 229 0.42 25.84 -11.91
C THR A 229 0.58 25.34 -10.48
N GLY A 230 1.62 24.56 -10.23
CA GLY A 230 1.95 24.08 -8.89
C GLY A 230 2.37 25.24 -7.98
N GLY A 231 1.64 25.45 -6.87
CA GLY A 231 1.85 26.61 -5.99
C GLY A 231 3.24 26.72 -5.34
N THR A 232 3.93 25.59 -5.18
CA THR A 232 5.29 25.52 -4.59
C THR A 232 6.36 25.16 -5.60
N SER A 233 6.02 24.41 -6.65
CA SER A 233 6.99 23.91 -7.64
C SER A 233 7.12 24.79 -8.87
N ASN A 234 6.22 25.75 -9.09
CA ASN A 234 6.08 26.49 -10.35
C ASN A 234 5.96 25.58 -11.59
N ALA A 235 5.63 24.32 -11.42
CA ALA A 235 5.33 23.42 -12.52
C ALA A 235 4.00 23.87 -13.16
N THR A 236 3.97 23.96 -14.49
CA THR A 236 2.78 24.28 -15.29
C THR A 236 2.37 23.09 -16.12
#